data_3d36d7d8403a57c7c0c01e4c2575b610
#
_entry.id   3d36d7d8403a57c7c0c01e4c2575b610
#
_cell.length_a   1.000
_cell.length_b   1.000
_cell.length_c   1.000
_cell.angle_alpha   90.00
_cell.angle_beta   90.00
_cell.angle_gamma   90.00
#
_symmetry.space_group_name_H-M   'P 1'
#
loop_
_entity.id
_entity.type
_entity.pdbx_description
1 polymer ?
#
loop_
_entity_poly.entity_id
_entity_poly.type
_entity_poly.pdbx_seq_one_letter_code
_entity_poly.pdbx_strand_id
1 'polypeptide(L)'
;MRRSDREITDPGEILSIINDCKVIHLAMVDDGEPYLLPLNFGYACESGAFSFFCHSAREGRKLDILRKNPTVAFEMDCRGALDEHDVACHCGYYFASVTGVGHVEFLDGEEKLVALTSLMRHMASREDQFTEQQAHAVEVFAIRADKLSAKAKVPHSAQ
;
A
#
# COMPACT_ATOMS: atom_id res chain seq x y z
N MET A 1 3.47 -17.36 8.59
CA MET A 1 3.99 -16.24 9.46
C MET A 1 4.52 -16.79 10.78
N ARG A 2 5.61 -16.24 11.38
CA ARG A 2 6.18 -16.75 12.66
C ARG A 2 5.27 -16.45 13.88
N ARG A 3 4.58 -15.29 13.87
CA ARG A 3 3.66 -14.82 14.92
C ARG A 3 2.22 -14.96 14.41
N SER A 4 1.74 -16.21 14.36
CA SER A 4 0.36 -16.51 13.92
C SER A 4 -0.72 -15.94 14.84
N ASP A 5 -0.36 -15.66 16.10
CA ASP A 5 -1.23 -14.99 17.08
C ASP A 5 -1.59 -13.52 16.70
N ARG A 6 -0.91 -12.94 15.73
CA ARG A 6 -1.14 -11.59 15.22
C ARG A 6 -1.63 -11.55 13.78
N GLU A 7 -1.77 -12.68 13.16
CA GLU A 7 -2.19 -12.79 11.77
C GLU A 7 -3.64 -12.38 11.60
N ILE A 8 -3.90 -11.51 10.63
CA ILE A 8 -5.23 -11.09 10.23
C ILE A 8 -5.56 -11.81 8.94
N THR A 9 -6.64 -12.59 8.96
CA THR A 9 -7.11 -13.37 7.80
C THR A 9 -8.50 -12.94 7.33
N ASP A 10 -9.23 -12.18 8.14
CA ASP A 10 -10.54 -11.65 7.77
C ASP A 10 -10.40 -10.58 6.68
N PRO A 11 -11.06 -10.75 5.51
CA PRO A 11 -10.93 -9.80 4.41
C PRO A 11 -11.44 -8.40 4.76
N GLY A 12 -12.46 -8.28 5.59
CA GLY A 12 -13.01 -6.99 6.01
C GLY A 12 -12.03 -6.24 6.91
N GLU A 13 -11.34 -6.94 7.81
CA GLU A 13 -10.30 -6.37 8.65
C GLU A 13 -9.07 -5.96 7.85
N ILE A 14 -8.65 -6.75 6.86
CA ILE A 14 -7.57 -6.38 5.92
C ILE A 14 -7.92 -5.10 5.18
N LEU A 15 -9.14 -4.99 4.64
CA LEU A 15 -9.61 -3.77 3.97
C LEU A 15 -9.64 -2.56 4.92
N SER A 16 -10.05 -2.76 6.17
CA SER A 16 -10.02 -1.71 7.19
C SER A 16 -8.60 -1.20 7.45
N ILE A 17 -7.62 -2.09 7.56
CA ILE A 17 -6.21 -1.73 7.73
C ILE A 17 -5.71 -0.94 6.52
N ILE A 18 -5.96 -1.42 5.30
CA ILE A 18 -5.58 -0.73 4.07
C ILE A 18 -6.20 0.65 3.99
N ASN A 19 -7.47 0.79 4.37
CA ASN A 19 -8.17 2.08 4.36
C ASN A 19 -7.58 3.09 5.36
N ASP A 20 -7.08 2.63 6.50
CA ASP A 20 -6.45 3.50 7.49
C ASP A 20 -5.03 3.94 7.07
N CYS A 21 -4.32 3.11 6.28
CA CYS A 21 -2.99 3.44 5.76
C CYS A 21 -3.08 4.51 4.67
N LYS A 22 -2.15 5.47 4.66
CA LYS A 22 -2.10 6.56 3.67
C LYS A 22 -0.80 6.57 2.87
N VAL A 23 0.14 5.73 3.25
CA VAL A 23 1.44 5.59 2.59
C VAL A 23 1.70 4.11 2.35
N ILE A 24 2.13 3.78 1.14
CA ILE A 24 2.70 2.49 0.78
C ILE A 24 4.20 2.65 0.58
N HIS A 25 4.99 1.84 1.26
CA HIS A 25 6.43 1.75 1.07
C HIS A 25 6.69 0.70 -0.02
N LEU A 26 7.27 1.16 -1.13
CA LEU A 26 7.54 0.33 -2.29
C LEU A 26 9.02 0.00 -2.36
N ALA A 27 9.34 -1.28 -2.27
CA ALA A 27 10.70 -1.82 -2.38
C ALA A 27 10.93 -2.43 -3.76
N MET A 28 12.00 -2.00 -4.41
CA MET A 28 12.45 -2.40 -5.75
C MET A 28 13.90 -2.85 -5.70
N VAL A 29 14.36 -3.49 -6.76
CA VAL A 29 15.78 -3.86 -6.93
C VAL A 29 16.30 -3.22 -8.22
N ASP A 30 17.36 -2.41 -8.10
CA ASP A 30 18.07 -1.73 -9.18
C ASP A 30 19.46 -2.35 -9.33
N ASP A 31 19.63 -3.20 -10.33
CA ASP A 31 20.90 -3.90 -10.62
C ASP A 31 21.51 -4.61 -9.38
N GLY A 32 20.65 -5.22 -8.54
CA GLY A 32 21.02 -5.92 -7.31
C GLY A 32 21.02 -5.06 -6.05
N GLU A 33 20.86 -3.75 -6.16
CA GLU A 33 20.74 -2.85 -5.01
C GLU A 33 19.28 -2.62 -4.62
N PRO A 34 18.92 -2.72 -3.32
CA PRO A 34 17.58 -2.38 -2.86
C PRO A 34 17.32 -0.88 -3.00
N TYR A 35 16.14 -0.53 -3.49
CA TYR A 35 15.67 0.85 -3.56
C TYR A 35 14.26 0.94 -2.97
N LEU A 36 14.08 1.78 -1.95
CA LEU A 36 12.83 1.93 -1.20
C LEU A 36 12.37 3.38 -1.21
N LEU A 37 11.07 3.59 -1.40
CA LEU A 37 10.45 4.91 -1.26
C LEU A 37 8.98 4.84 -0.82
N PRO A 38 8.48 5.86 -0.10
CA PRO A 38 7.07 6.00 0.22
C PRO A 38 6.29 6.63 -0.94
N LEU A 39 5.03 6.19 -1.11
CA LEU A 39 4.07 6.76 -2.05
C LEU A 39 2.70 6.88 -1.40
N ASN A 40 1.90 7.87 -1.83
CA ASN A 40 0.47 7.82 -1.62
C ASN A 40 -0.15 6.84 -2.61
N PHE A 41 -1.28 6.27 -2.23
CA PHE A 41 -1.92 5.26 -3.07
C PHE A 41 -3.44 5.32 -3.02
N GLY A 42 -4.07 4.78 -4.05
CA GLY A 42 -5.46 4.33 -4.05
C GLY A 42 -5.49 2.82 -4.15
N TYR A 43 -6.64 2.19 -4.01
CA TYR A 43 -6.74 0.74 -4.13
C TYR A 43 -8.06 0.28 -4.71
N ALA A 44 -8.06 -0.95 -5.21
CA ALA A 44 -9.24 -1.74 -5.54
C ALA A 44 -9.06 -3.16 -4.98
N CYS A 45 -10.19 -3.79 -4.65
CA CYS A 45 -10.24 -5.19 -4.27
C CYS A 45 -11.36 -5.88 -5.06
N GLU A 46 -10.99 -6.78 -5.95
CA GLU A 46 -11.92 -7.52 -6.79
C GLU A 46 -11.75 -9.02 -6.51
N SER A 47 -12.80 -9.65 -6.02
CA SER A 47 -12.78 -11.10 -5.69
C SER A 47 -11.60 -11.52 -4.80
N GLY A 48 -11.15 -10.63 -3.90
CA GLY A 48 -10.02 -10.87 -3.00
C GLY A 48 -8.63 -10.56 -3.60
N ALA A 49 -8.54 -10.17 -4.85
CA ALA A 49 -7.32 -9.67 -5.48
C ALA A 49 -7.18 -8.16 -5.23
N PHE A 50 -6.05 -7.75 -4.67
CA PHE A 50 -5.75 -6.35 -4.37
C PHE A 50 -4.89 -5.72 -5.46
N SER A 51 -5.24 -4.49 -5.81
CA SER A 51 -4.46 -3.61 -6.67
C SER A 51 -4.27 -2.28 -5.99
N PHE A 52 -3.02 -1.79 -5.94
CA PHE A 52 -2.69 -0.49 -5.36
C PHE A 52 -2.26 0.45 -6.47
N PHE A 53 -2.88 1.62 -6.56
CA PHE A 53 -2.66 2.60 -7.61
C PHE A 53 -1.78 3.73 -7.10
N CYS A 54 -0.67 3.98 -7.79
CA CYS A 54 0.26 5.03 -7.47
C CYS A 54 0.46 5.96 -8.66
N HIS A 55 0.84 7.21 -8.37
CA HIS A 55 1.22 8.16 -9.41
C HIS A 55 2.58 8.79 -9.12
N SER A 56 3.21 9.31 -10.15
CA SER A 56 4.48 10.03 -10.05
C SER A 56 4.66 11.03 -11.18
N ALA A 57 5.73 11.81 -11.12
CA ALA A 57 6.23 12.51 -12.31
C ALA A 57 6.52 11.48 -13.42
N ARG A 58 6.52 11.94 -14.69
CA ARG A 58 6.68 11.09 -15.87
C ARG A 58 8.08 10.51 -16.04
N GLU A 59 9.06 11.01 -15.29
CA GLU A 59 10.45 10.60 -15.33
C GLU A 59 10.99 10.42 -13.91
N GLY A 60 12.03 9.61 -13.76
CA GLY A 60 12.76 9.42 -12.52
C GLY A 60 13.13 7.98 -12.25
N ARG A 61 14.15 7.81 -11.38
CA ARG A 61 14.80 6.53 -11.07
C ARG A 61 13.82 5.39 -10.81
N LYS A 62 12.75 5.63 -10.03
CA LYS A 62 11.76 4.58 -9.75
C LYS A 62 11.11 4.03 -11.01
N LEU A 63 10.76 4.91 -11.98
CA LEU A 63 10.13 4.48 -13.22
C LEU A 63 11.10 3.67 -14.10
N ASP A 64 12.37 4.08 -14.12
CA ASP A 64 13.40 3.36 -14.86
C ASP A 64 13.62 1.97 -14.29
N ILE A 65 13.62 1.84 -12.94
CA ILE A 65 13.70 0.55 -12.25
C ILE A 65 12.48 -0.31 -12.57
N LEU A 66 11.27 0.23 -12.41
CA LEU A 66 10.02 -0.50 -12.61
C LEU A 66 9.84 -0.97 -14.06
N ARG A 67 10.35 -0.22 -15.05
CA ARG A 67 10.34 -0.63 -16.45
C ARG A 67 11.30 -1.78 -16.74
N LYS A 68 12.44 -1.85 -16.02
CA LYS A 68 13.41 -2.95 -16.15
C LYS A 68 12.97 -4.19 -15.36
N ASN A 69 12.49 -3.97 -14.15
CA ASN A 69 12.07 -5.03 -13.23
C ASN A 69 10.76 -4.63 -12.53
N PRO A 70 9.62 -5.12 -13.01
CA PRO A 70 8.32 -4.78 -12.43
C PRO A 70 8.02 -5.49 -11.11
N THR A 71 8.85 -6.45 -10.68
CA THR A 71 8.65 -7.18 -9.43
C THR A 71 8.99 -6.31 -8.24
N VAL A 72 8.05 -6.20 -7.29
CA VAL A 72 8.17 -5.35 -6.13
C VAL A 72 7.74 -6.06 -4.85
N ALA A 73 8.28 -5.61 -3.72
CA ALA A 73 7.67 -5.84 -2.43
C ALA A 73 7.05 -4.53 -1.93
N PHE A 74 6.02 -4.64 -1.13
CA PHE A 74 5.37 -3.47 -0.55
C PHE A 74 5.01 -3.70 0.92
N GLU A 75 4.91 -2.58 1.63
CA GLU A 75 4.47 -2.55 3.03
C GLU A 75 3.68 -1.27 3.29
N MET A 76 2.71 -1.35 4.18
CA MET A 76 2.01 -0.21 4.74
C MET A 76 1.64 -0.51 6.20
N ASP A 77 1.69 0.51 7.06
CA ASP A 77 1.34 0.39 8.46
C ASP A 77 0.50 1.55 8.98
N CYS A 78 -0.24 1.28 10.02
CA CYS A 78 -1.11 2.25 10.68
C CYS A 78 -1.40 1.84 12.14
N ARG A 79 -2.22 2.63 12.82
CA ARG A 79 -2.70 2.36 14.18
C ARG A 79 -1.57 2.25 15.20
N GLY A 80 -0.45 2.96 14.94
CA GLY A 80 0.71 2.96 15.82
C GLY A 80 0.43 3.66 17.15
N ALA A 81 0.67 2.98 18.28
CA ALA A 81 0.60 3.54 19.63
C ALA A 81 1.52 2.79 20.60
N LEU A 82 2.05 3.51 21.59
CA LEU A 82 2.86 2.90 22.64
C LEU A 82 1.96 2.04 23.55
N ASP A 83 2.40 0.83 23.85
CA ASP A 83 1.85 -0.08 24.86
C ASP A 83 2.73 0.04 26.09
N GLU A 84 2.41 1.03 26.94
CA GLU A 84 3.25 1.45 28.05
C GLU A 84 2.95 0.65 29.31
N HIS A 85 4.00 0.20 30.00
CA HIS A 85 3.95 -0.51 31.27
C HIS A 85 5.04 0.01 32.23
N ASP A 86 4.82 -0.13 33.54
CA ASP A 86 5.77 0.28 34.57
C ASP A 86 7.12 -0.44 34.46
N VAL A 87 7.12 -1.67 33.92
CA VAL A 87 8.31 -2.46 33.69
C VAL A 87 8.71 -2.38 32.22
N ALA A 88 9.87 -1.81 31.92
CA ALA A 88 10.32 -1.53 30.56
C ALA A 88 10.28 -2.74 29.62
N CYS A 89 10.61 -3.94 30.09
CA CYS A 89 10.56 -5.16 29.24
C CYS A 89 9.12 -5.63 28.90
N HIS A 90 8.10 -5.06 29.52
CA HIS A 90 6.71 -5.31 29.22
C HIS A 90 6.15 -4.28 28.22
N CYS A 91 6.82 -3.14 28.04
CA CYS A 91 6.42 -2.16 27.04
C CYS A 91 6.45 -2.75 25.64
N GLY A 92 5.52 -2.30 24.83
CA GLY A 92 5.35 -2.77 23.45
C GLY A 92 4.86 -1.66 22.54
N TYR A 93 4.44 -2.05 21.35
CA TYR A 93 3.86 -1.12 20.39
C TYR A 93 2.65 -1.78 19.71
N TYR A 94 1.53 -1.09 19.72
CA TYR A 94 0.36 -1.44 18.94
C TYR A 94 0.56 -1.04 17.49
N PHE A 95 0.08 -1.81 16.57
CA PHE A 95 0.18 -1.52 15.15
C PHE A 95 -0.79 -2.41 14.35
N ALA A 96 -1.06 -1.99 13.15
CA ALA A 96 -1.61 -2.84 12.10
C ALA A 96 -0.79 -2.64 10.83
N SER A 97 -0.49 -3.70 10.10
CA SER A 97 0.31 -3.61 8.87
C SER A 97 -0.09 -4.64 7.84
N VAL A 98 0.12 -4.29 6.58
CA VAL A 98 -0.03 -5.15 5.41
C VAL A 98 1.28 -5.18 4.66
N THR A 99 1.75 -6.39 4.33
CA THR A 99 2.95 -6.60 3.53
C THR A 99 2.64 -7.53 2.37
N GLY A 100 3.33 -7.36 1.26
CA GLY A 100 3.13 -8.23 0.12
C GLY A 100 4.23 -8.15 -0.92
N VAL A 101 4.06 -8.97 -1.94
CA VAL A 101 4.83 -8.93 -3.18
C VAL A 101 3.86 -8.87 -4.34
N GLY A 102 4.29 -8.28 -5.42
CA GLY A 102 3.47 -8.13 -6.62
C GLY A 102 4.28 -7.64 -7.81
N HIS A 103 3.57 -7.29 -8.85
CA HIS A 103 4.17 -6.72 -10.05
C HIS A 103 3.50 -5.42 -10.44
N VAL A 104 4.27 -4.55 -11.07
CA VAL A 104 3.83 -3.24 -11.51
C VAL A 104 3.37 -3.31 -12.96
N GLU A 105 2.22 -2.71 -13.23
CA GLU A 105 1.67 -2.43 -14.56
C GLU A 105 1.47 -0.93 -14.72
N PHE A 106 2.02 -0.35 -15.78
CA PHE A 106 1.76 1.04 -16.15
C PHE A 106 0.38 1.15 -16.79
N LEU A 107 -0.39 2.16 -16.38
CA LEU A 107 -1.77 2.33 -16.78
C LEU A 107 -1.94 3.48 -17.77
N ASP A 108 -2.79 3.27 -18.77
CA ASP A 108 -3.16 4.27 -19.77
C ASP A 108 -4.68 4.36 -19.94
N GLY A 109 -5.13 5.37 -20.71
CA GLY A 109 -6.54 5.55 -21.08
C GLY A 109 -7.48 5.58 -19.87
N GLU A 110 -8.58 4.85 -19.98
CA GLU A 110 -9.63 4.82 -18.96
C GLU A 110 -9.15 4.23 -17.63
N GLU A 111 -8.31 3.18 -17.65
CA GLU A 111 -7.77 2.58 -16.41
C GLU A 111 -6.96 3.58 -15.58
N LYS A 112 -6.20 4.45 -16.24
CA LYS A 112 -5.44 5.52 -15.61
C LYS A 112 -6.36 6.54 -14.92
N LEU A 113 -7.47 6.91 -15.53
CA LEU A 113 -8.45 7.83 -14.95
C LEU A 113 -9.13 7.21 -13.71
N VAL A 114 -9.52 5.94 -13.80
CA VAL A 114 -10.10 5.17 -12.69
C VAL A 114 -9.11 5.08 -11.52
N ALA A 115 -7.83 4.82 -11.79
CA ALA A 115 -6.79 4.73 -10.78
C ALA A 115 -6.58 6.07 -10.05
N LEU A 116 -6.57 7.20 -10.76
CA LEU A 116 -6.47 8.55 -10.18
C LEU A 116 -7.69 8.89 -9.32
N THR A 117 -8.90 8.53 -9.76
CA THR A 117 -10.13 8.69 -8.98
C THR A 117 -10.07 7.85 -7.70
N SER A 118 -9.62 6.59 -7.78
CA SER A 118 -9.42 5.73 -6.62
C SER A 118 -8.43 6.32 -5.61
N LEU A 119 -7.34 6.92 -6.09
CA LEU A 119 -6.36 7.60 -5.26
C LEU A 119 -6.98 8.77 -4.50
N MET A 120 -7.76 9.64 -5.17
CA MET A 120 -8.43 10.76 -4.52
C MET A 120 -9.51 10.29 -3.53
N ARG A 121 -10.25 9.24 -3.85
CA ARG A 121 -11.22 8.63 -2.94
C ARG A 121 -10.53 8.18 -1.65
N HIS A 122 -9.41 7.46 -1.78
CA HIS A 122 -8.68 6.93 -0.63
C HIS A 122 -7.98 8.02 0.19
N MET A 123 -7.32 8.97 -0.47
CA MET A 123 -6.50 9.99 0.19
C MET A 123 -7.33 11.15 0.76
N ALA A 124 -8.39 11.56 0.09
CA ALA A 124 -9.12 12.78 0.38
C ALA A 124 -10.64 12.58 0.55
N SER A 125 -11.15 11.35 0.48
CA SER A 125 -12.59 11.04 0.49
C SER A 125 -13.37 11.81 -0.58
N ARG A 126 -12.78 11.96 -1.78
CA ARG A 126 -13.33 12.71 -2.91
C ARG A 126 -13.51 11.82 -4.12
N GLU A 127 -14.59 12.05 -4.85
CA GLU A 127 -14.93 11.38 -6.12
C GLU A 127 -14.61 12.29 -7.32
N ASP A 128 -13.35 12.74 -7.43
CA ASP A 128 -12.92 13.60 -8.54
C ASP A 128 -12.86 12.79 -9.84
N GLN A 129 -13.38 13.39 -10.91
CA GLN A 129 -13.21 12.88 -12.26
C GLN A 129 -12.04 13.60 -12.93
N PHE A 130 -11.16 12.83 -13.53
CA PHE A 130 -9.99 13.34 -14.25
C PHE A 130 -10.23 13.37 -15.75
N THR A 131 -9.78 14.42 -16.41
CA THR A 131 -9.69 14.47 -17.85
C THR A 131 -8.39 13.83 -18.34
N GLU A 132 -8.36 13.37 -19.59
CA GLU A 132 -7.13 12.86 -20.21
C GLU A 132 -5.98 13.88 -20.16
N GLN A 133 -6.29 15.17 -20.36
CA GLN A 133 -5.29 16.25 -20.29
C GLN A 133 -4.65 16.33 -18.88
N GLN A 134 -5.44 16.21 -17.81
CA GLN A 134 -4.93 16.21 -16.44
C GLN A 134 -4.11 14.95 -16.16
N ALA A 135 -4.59 13.80 -16.60
CA ALA A 135 -3.89 12.53 -16.44
C ALA A 135 -2.57 12.47 -17.21
N HIS A 136 -2.45 13.19 -18.33
CA HIS A 136 -1.22 13.25 -19.13
C HIS A 136 -0.03 13.87 -18.38
N ALA A 137 -0.26 14.65 -17.33
CA ALA A 137 0.80 15.30 -16.56
C ALA A 137 1.58 14.33 -15.65
N VAL A 138 1.06 13.15 -15.40
CA VAL A 138 1.64 12.18 -14.45
C VAL A 138 1.81 10.80 -15.10
N GLU A 139 2.70 10.00 -14.54
CA GLU A 139 2.74 8.55 -14.77
C GLU A 139 1.90 7.86 -13.71
N VAL A 140 1.10 6.86 -14.08
CA VAL A 140 0.27 6.08 -13.16
C VAL A 140 0.55 4.61 -13.36
N PHE A 141 0.65 3.88 -12.26
CA PHE A 141 0.87 2.46 -12.29
C PHE A 141 0.06 1.75 -11.20
N ALA A 142 -0.29 0.51 -11.46
CA ALA A 142 -0.88 -0.41 -10.50
C ALA A 142 0.18 -1.36 -9.97
N ILE A 143 0.15 -1.65 -8.68
CA ILE A 143 0.83 -2.79 -8.06
C ILE A 143 -0.22 -3.88 -7.93
N ARG A 144 -0.13 -4.92 -8.74
CA ARG A 144 -1.00 -6.10 -8.66
C ARG A 144 -0.40 -7.04 -7.61
N ALA A 145 -1.10 -7.24 -6.50
CA ALA A 145 -0.60 -8.06 -5.40
C ALA A 145 -0.70 -9.55 -5.75
N ASP A 146 0.44 -10.25 -5.83
CA ASP A 146 0.52 -11.70 -6.01
C ASP A 146 0.33 -12.43 -4.68
N LYS A 147 0.86 -11.85 -3.60
CA LYS A 147 0.74 -12.34 -2.22
C LYS A 147 0.62 -11.17 -1.28
N LEU A 148 -0.27 -11.33 -0.30
CA LEU A 148 -0.51 -10.34 0.74
C LEU A 148 -0.63 -11.04 2.08
N SER A 149 -0.11 -10.43 3.14
CA SER A 149 -0.32 -10.84 4.52
C SER A 149 -0.54 -9.63 5.41
N ALA A 150 -1.45 -9.74 6.36
CA ALA A 150 -1.75 -8.70 7.31
C ALA A 150 -1.51 -9.19 8.75
N LYS A 151 -1.13 -8.27 9.63
CA LYS A 151 -0.96 -8.53 11.06
C LYS A 151 -1.29 -7.28 11.87
N ALA A 152 -1.76 -7.49 13.09
CA ALA A 152 -1.99 -6.44 14.05
C ALA A 152 -1.60 -6.86 15.47
N LYS A 153 -1.24 -5.88 16.30
CA LYS A 153 -1.29 -5.94 17.74
C LYS A 153 -2.20 -4.81 18.19
N VAL A 154 -3.37 -5.16 18.71
CA VAL A 154 -4.36 -4.19 19.19
C VAL A 154 -4.42 -4.20 20.72
N PRO A 155 -4.85 -3.10 21.36
CA PRO A 155 -5.13 -3.11 22.80
C PRO A 155 -6.13 -4.22 23.14
N HIS A 156 -5.89 -4.93 24.24
CA HIS A 156 -6.93 -5.81 24.77
C HIS A 156 -8.11 -4.91 25.16
N SER A 157 -9.24 -5.07 24.47
CA SER A 157 -10.49 -4.44 24.91
C SER A 157 -10.71 -4.89 26.34
N ALA A 158 -10.79 -3.95 27.27
CA ALA A 158 -11.19 -4.24 28.64
C ALA A 158 -12.58 -4.91 28.55
N GLN A 159 -12.65 -6.19 28.93
CA GLN A 159 -13.90 -6.93 29.10
C GLN A 159 -14.68 -6.35 30.26
#